data_4c2a3423191cee1bea2bebed87d7f5ff
#
_entry.id   4c2a3423191cee1bea2bebed87d7f5ff
#
_cell.length_a   1.000
_cell.length_b   1.000
_cell.length_c   1.000
_cell.angle_alpha   90.00
_cell.angle_beta   90.00
_cell.angle_gamma   90.00
#
_symmetry.space_group_name_H-M   'P 1'
#
loop_
_entity.id
_entity.type
_entity.pdbx_description
1 polymer ?
#
loop_
_entity_poly.entity_id
_entity_poly.type
_entity_poly.pdbx_seq_one_letter_code
_entity_poly.pdbx_strand_id
1 'polypeptide(L)' 'MTIEAHLSKLEQRHQALEDQICDAQAHSSSDDLKIAELKRQKLHLKEEIEYLRQSSVGRQNAD' A
#
# COMPACT_ATOMS: atom_id res chain seq x y z
N MET A 1 11.03 -8.38 15.35
CA MET A 1 10.21 -8.44 14.19
C MET A 1 11.02 -8.51 12.94
N THR A 2 10.65 -9.34 12.04
CA THR A 2 11.41 -9.49 10.83
C THR A 2 10.87 -8.56 9.77
N ILE A 3 11.67 -8.33 8.74
CA ILE A 3 11.23 -7.54 7.61
C ILE A 3 10.06 -8.21 6.92
N GLU A 4 10.05 -9.52 6.90
CA GLU A 4 8.95 -10.25 6.28
C GLU A 4 7.64 -10.01 7.01
N ALA A 5 7.69 -10.00 8.34
CA ALA A 5 6.48 -9.74 9.10
C ALA A 5 5.99 -8.32 8.86
N HIS A 6 6.92 -7.40 8.78
CA HIS A 6 6.57 -6.01 8.52
C HIS A 6 5.97 -5.85 7.13
N LEU A 7 6.56 -6.51 6.15
CA LEU A 7 6.04 -6.48 4.79
C LEU A 7 4.64 -7.05 4.73
N SER A 8 4.42 -8.15 5.42
CA SER A 8 3.11 -8.77 5.43
C SER A 8 2.07 -7.80 5.97
N LYS A 9 2.39 -7.09 7.02
CA LYS A 9 1.48 -6.12 7.57
C LYS A 9 1.20 -4.99 6.61
N LEU A 10 2.23 -4.51 5.95
CA LEU A 10 2.04 -3.44 4.98
C LEU A 10 1.19 -3.90 3.82
N GLU A 11 1.39 -5.12 3.39
CA GLU A 11 0.59 -5.65 2.29
C GLU A 11 -0.86 -5.79 2.69
N GLN A 12 -1.11 -6.19 3.93
CA GLN A 12 -2.47 -6.27 4.41
C GLN A 12 -3.12 -4.89 4.44
N ARG A 13 -2.39 -3.90 4.87
CA ARG A 13 -2.91 -2.54 4.87
C ARG A 13 -3.19 -2.05 3.46
N HIS A 14 -2.28 -2.37 2.56
CA HIS A 14 -2.45 -1.97 1.17
C HIS A 14 -3.74 -2.59 0.61
N GLN A 15 -3.96 -3.86 0.90
CA GLN A 15 -5.16 -4.53 0.45
C GLN A 15 -6.40 -3.91 1.07
N ALA A 16 -6.33 -3.58 2.35
CA ALA A 16 -7.47 -2.95 3.00
C ALA A 16 -7.80 -1.61 2.38
N LEU A 17 -6.78 -0.85 2.02
CA LEU A 17 -7.01 0.44 1.37
C LEU A 17 -7.62 0.25 -0.01
N GLU A 18 -7.17 -0.76 -0.73
CA GLU A 18 -7.76 -1.06 -2.03
C GLU A 18 -9.22 -1.38 -1.90
N ASP A 19 -9.57 -2.16 -0.88
CA ASP A 19 -10.96 -2.49 -0.64
C ASP A 19 -11.77 -1.25 -0.32
N GLN A 20 -11.19 -0.37 0.48
CA GLN A 20 -11.88 0.86 0.83
C GLN A 20 -12.09 1.75 -0.38
N ILE A 21 -11.10 1.83 -1.23
CA ILE A 21 -11.21 2.63 -2.44
C ILE A 21 -12.29 2.06 -3.34
N CYS A 22 -12.27 0.75 -3.51
CA CYS A 22 -13.26 0.10 -4.34
C CYS A 22 -14.66 0.34 -3.81
N ASP A 23 -14.82 0.22 -2.51
CA ASP A 23 -16.09 0.44 -1.87
C ASP A 23 -16.54 1.88 -2.04
N ALA A 24 -15.64 2.81 -1.84
CA ALA A 24 -15.97 4.22 -1.99
C ALA A 24 -16.36 4.55 -3.42
N GLN A 25 -15.67 3.96 -4.37
CA GLN A 25 -16.00 4.21 -5.77
C GLN A 25 -17.31 3.58 -6.18
N ALA A 26 -17.66 2.49 -5.54
CA ALA A 26 -18.94 1.86 -5.83
C ALA A 26 -20.11 2.68 -5.31
N HIS A 27 -19.87 3.49 -4.30
CA HIS A 27 -20.92 4.36 -3.77
C HIS A 27 -20.86 5.67 -4.53
N SER A 28 -21.85 5.92 -5.31
CA SER A 28 -21.81 7.07 -6.21
C SER A 28 -21.79 8.40 -5.49
N SER A 29 -22.17 8.42 -4.26
CA SER A 29 -22.16 9.67 -3.52
C SER A 29 -20.85 9.93 -2.84
N SER A 30 -19.84 9.21 -3.21
CA SER A 30 -18.60 9.30 -2.51
C SER A 30 -17.94 10.65 -2.68
N ASP A 31 -17.14 10.95 -1.72
CA ASP A 31 -16.42 12.17 -1.63
C ASP A 31 -15.12 12.03 -2.43
N ASP A 32 -14.96 12.85 -3.44
CA ASP A 32 -13.75 12.77 -4.26
C ASP A 32 -12.51 13.01 -3.42
N LEU A 33 -12.60 13.90 -2.47
CA LEU A 33 -11.48 14.18 -1.59
C LEU A 33 -11.08 12.94 -0.81
N LYS A 34 -12.07 12.22 -0.32
CA LYS A 34 -11.79 11.05 0.47
C LYS A 34 -11.15 9.97 -0.38
N ILE A 35 -11.64 9.80 -1.60
CA ILE A 35 -11.06 8.83 -2.50
C ILE A 35 -9.62 9.21 -2.83
N ALA A 36 -9.37 10.48 -3.06
CA ALA A 36 -8.02 10.93 -3.36
C ALA A 36 -7.09 10.66 -2.18
N GLU A 37 -7.57 10.88 -0.97
CA GLU A 37 -6.77 10.59 0.21
C GLU A 37 -6.46 9.10 0.32
N LEU A 38 -7.45 8.28 0.08
CA LEU A 38 -7.24 6.84 0.15
C LEU A 38 -6.23 6.40 -0.90
N LYS A 39 -6.34 6.95 -2.08
CA LYS A 39 -5.39 6.61 -3.15
C LYS A 39 -3.99 7.05 -2.78
N ARG A 40 -3.87 8.19 -2.15
CA ARG A 40 -2.56 8.66 -1.73
C ARG A 40 -1.97 7.75 -0.67
N GLN A 41 -2.79 7.34 0.30
CA GLN A 41 -2.31 6.42 1.32
C GLN A 41 -1.89 5.10 0.71
N LYS A 42 -2.66 4.62 -0.26
CA LYS A 42 -2.30 3.39 -0.93
C LYS A 42 -0.96 3.52 -1.63
N LEU A 43 -0.73 4.66 -2.28
CA LEU A 43 0.53 4.88 -2.96
C LEU A 43 1.69 4.91 -1.97
N HIS A 44 1.50 5.57 -0.84
CA HIS A 44 2.53 5.59 0.19
C HIS A 44 2.87 4.19 0.66
N LEU A 45 1.86 3.39 0.90
CA LEU A 45 2.10 2.02 1.34
C LEU A 45 2.81 1.22 0.27
N LYS A 46 2.42 1.40 -0.96
CA LYS A 46 3.07 0.70 -2.05
C LYS A 46 4.54 1.06 -2.12
N GLU A 47 4.85 2.33 -1.96
CA GLU A 47 6.23 2.76 -1.99
C GLU A 47 7.02 2.18 -0.84
N GLU A 48 6.42 2.12 0.33
CA GLU A 48 7.08 1.52 1.47
C GLU A 48 7.33 0.04 1.24
N ILE A 49 6.34 -0.64 0.71
CA ILE A 49 6.48 -2.05 0.43
C ILE A 49 7.62 -2.28 -0.54
N GLU A 50 7.66 -1.50 -1.59
CA GLU A 50 8.71 -1.64 -2.59
C GLU A 50 10.06 -1.31 -2.02
N TYR A 51 10.13 -0.29 -1.20
CA TYR A 51 11.37 0.08 -0.57
C TYR A 51 11.89 -1.07 0.30
N LEU A 52 11.03 -1.67 1.10
CA LEU A 52 11.45 -2.76 1.95
C LEU A 52 11.82 -3.99 1.15
N ARG A 53 11.10 -4.24 0.09
CA ARG A 53 11.43 -5.37 -0.77
C ARG A 53 12.80 -5.19 -1.38
N GLN A 54 13.07 -4.01 -1.89
CA GLN A 54 14.36 -3.74 -2.48
C GLN A 54 15.45 -3.80 -1.43
N SER A 55 15.16 -3.34 -0.23
CA SER A 55 16.13 -3.38 0.82
C SER A 55 16.49 -4.80 1.18
N SER A 56 15.50 -5.66 1.19
CA SER A 56 15.74 -7.04 1.58
C SER A 56 16.34 -7.86 0.45
N VAL A 57 15.97 -7.58 -0.78
CA VAL A 57 16.45 -8.34 -1.90
C VAL A 57 17.46 -7.56 -2.70
N GLY A 58 17.36 -6.29 -2.63
CA GLY A 58 18.11 -5.42 -3.53
C GLY A 58 19.57 -5.57 -3.43
N ARG A 59 20.08 -5.92 -2.27
CA ARG A 59 21.49 -6.04 -2.19
C ARG A 59 22.00 -7.11 -3.08
N GLN A 60 21.21 -8.07 -3.43
CA GLN A 60 21.65 -9.03 -4.36
C GLN A 60 21.77 -8.47 -5.70
N ASN A 61 20.91 -7.58 -6.05
CA ASN A 61 20.95 -7.00 -7.32
C ASN A 61 21.93 -5.97 -7.42
N ALA A 62 22.27 -5.48 -6.36
CA ALA A 62 23.15 -4.42 -6.40
C ALA A 62 24.25 -4.68 -7.27
N ASP A 63 24.24 -5.18 -7.63
CA ASP A 63 25.02 -5.20 -8.43
C ASP A 63 25.11 -5.05 -9.06
#